data_83d967450816109fc27cd6a3050e7e5b
#
_entry.id   83d967450816109fc27cd6a3050e7e5b
#
_cell.length_a   1.000
_cell.length_b   1.000
_cell.length_c   1.000
_cell.angle_alpha   90.00
_cell.angle_beta   90.00
_cell.angle_gamma   90.00
#
_symmetry.space_group_name_H-M   'P 1'
#
loop_
_entity.id
_entity.type
_entity.pdbx_description
1 polymer ?
#
loop_
_entity_poly.entity_id
_entity_poly.type
_entity_poly.pdbx_seq_one_letter_code
_entity_poly.pdbx_strand_id
1 'polypeptide(L)'
;MDLHDFYYDLPEELIAQDPLSDRSSSRLMVLDKETGEIEHKIFRDIVDYLRPGDCLVVNDTKVIPARLIGTKADTGATIEVLLLKILEDRQDTWEVL
;
A
#
# COMPACT_ATOMS: atom_id res chain seq x y z
N MET A 1 7.13 -14.65 19.42
CA MET A 1 6.56 -13.36 19.03
C MET A 1 5.14 -13.63 18.58
N ASP A 2 4.16 -13.14 19.31
CA ASP A 2 2.73 -13.35 19.02
C ASP A 2 2.21 -12.15 18.22
N LEU A 3 1.15 -12.33 17.45
CA LEU A 3 0.47 -11.25 16.73
C LEU A 3 -0.02 -10.15 17.71
N HIS A 4 -0.40 -10.54 18.90
CA HIS A 4 -0.86 -9.64 19.95
C HIS A 4 0.23 -8.68 20.45
N ASP A 5 1.52 -9.04 20.31
CA ASP A 5 2.65 -8.18 20.69
C ASP A 5 2.74 -6.90 19.84
N PHE A 6 2.06 -6.90 18.69
CA PHE A 6 2.01 -5.78 17.73
C PHE A 6 0.71 -4.98 17.79
N TYR A 7 -0.20 -5.34 18.70
CA TYR A 7 -1.47 -4.64 18.83
C TYR A 7 -1.26 -3.28 19.47
N TYR A 8 -1.85 -2.26 18.85
CA TYR A 8 -1.97 -0.93 19.41
C TYR A 8 -3.28 -0.28 18.92
N ASP A 9 -3.77 0.71 19.65
CA ASP A 9 -4.94 1.47 19.25
C ASP A 9 -4.56 2.47 18.15
N LEU A 10 -5.01 2.22 16.93
CA LEU A 10 -4.77 3.07 15.78
C LEU A 10 -6.03 3.89 15.49
N PRO A 11 -6.04 5.21 15.76
CA PRO A 11 -7.16 6.06 15.38
C PRO A 11 -7.39 6.07 13.86
N GLU A 12 -8.64 5.95 13.43
CA GLU A 12 -8.99 5.83 12.01
C GLU A 12 -8.56 7.06 11.18
N GLU A 13 -8.58 8.25 11.79
CA GLU A 13 -8.13 9.49 11.16
C GLU A 13 -6.63 9.54 10.84
N LEU A 14 -5.83 8.64 11.41
CA LEU A 14 -4.40 8.51 11.08
C LEU A 14 -4.14 7.61 9.89
N ILE A 15 -5.17 6.95 9.36
CA ILE A 15 -5.09 6.12 8.16
C ILE A 15 -5.37 6.99 6.95
N ALA A 16 -4.33 7.29 6.16
CA ALA A 16 -4.48 8.11 4.96
C ALA A 16 -5.40 7.42 3.93
N GLN A 17 -6.39 8.17 3.41
CA GLN A 17 -7.32 7.68 2.39
C GLN A 17 -6.88 8.09 0.98
N ASP A 18 -6.22 9.24 0.84
CA ASP A 18 -5.78 9.77 -0.43
C ASP A 18 -4.25 9.88 -0.50
N PRO A 19 -3.63 9.55 -1.64
CA PRO A 19 -2.21 9.76 -1.83
C PRO A 19 -1.90 11.25 -2.01
N LEU A 20 -0.68 11.66 -1.62
CA LEU A 20 -0.19 12.98 -1.93
C LEU A 20 0.03 13.15 -3.43
N SER A 21 -0.23 14.33 -3.98
CA SER A 21 0.01 14.67 -5.38
C SER A 21 1.51 14.56 -5.74
N ASP A 22 2.38 15.00 -4.84
CA ASP A 22 3.82 14.73 -4.88
C ASP A 22 4.17 13.62 -3.90
N ARG A 23 4.39 12.41 -4.41
CA ARG A 23 4.70 11.22 -3.60
C ARG A 23 5.99 11.36 -2.80
N SER A 24 6.96 12.11 -3.31
CA SER A 24 8.24 12.33 -2.65
C SER A 24 8.16 13.28 -1.46
N SER A 25 7.04 13.96 -1.29
CA SER A 25 6.76 14.85 -0.15
C SER A 25 6.13 14.13 1.06
N SER A 26 5.93 12.82 1.01
CA SER A 26 5.46 12.06 2.16
C SER A 26 6.44 12.14 3.34
N ARG A 27 5.91 11.96 4.54
CA ARG A 27 6.75 11.96 5.75
C ARG A 27 7.66 10.72 5.77
N LEU A 28 8.88 10.92 6.25
CA LEU A 28 9.86 9.88 6.51
C LEU A 28 10.18 9.88 8.01
N MET A 29 10.09 8.73 8.63
CA MET A 29 10.61 8.50 9.97
C MET A 29 11.94 7.74 9.83
N VAL A 30 13.00 8.31 10.38
CA VAL A 30 14.30 7.65 10.48
C VAL A 30 14.48 7.20 11.92
N LEU A 31 14.72 5.91 12.09
CA LEU A 31 14.92 5.29 13.40
C LEU A 31 16.35 4.73 13.46
N ASP A 32 17.15 5.22 14.38
CA ASP A 32 18.44 4.62 14.70
C ASP A 32 18.22 3.34 15.54
N LYS A 33 18.63 2.21 15.00
CA LYS A 33 18.39 0.89 15.62
C LYS A 33 19.24 0.66 16.87
N GLU A 34 20.34 1.37 17.05
CA GLU A 34 21.25 1.20 18.20
C GLU A 34 20.84 2.11 19.34
N THR A 35 20.50 3.36 19.04
CA THR A 35 20.15 4.37 20.07
C THR A 35 18.66 4.46 20.33
N GLY A 36 17.82 4.08 19.34
CA GLY A 36 16.37 4.29 19.36
C GLY A 36 15.95 5.73 19.07
N GLU A 37 16.89 6.59 18.69
CA GLU A 37 16.57 7.97 18.33
C GLU A 37 15.72 8.04 17.06
N ILE A 38 14.75 8.97 17.05
CA ILE A 38 13.81 9.16 15.94
C ILE A 38 13.98 10.55 15.37
N GLU A 39 14.18 10.62 14.04
CA GLU A 39 14.13 11.86 13.29
C GLU A 39 12.91 11.87 12.35
N HIS A 40 12.31 13.03 12.17
CA HIS A 40 11.22 13.24 11.21
C HIS A 40 11.71 14.07 10.02
N LYS A 41 11.60 13.51 8.83
CA LYS A 41 12.08 14.06 7.55
C LYS A 41 10.96 14.00 6.50
N ILE A 42 11.31 14.39 5.28
CA ILE A 42 10.48 14.18 4.08
C ILE A 42 11.13 13.05 3.27
N PHE A 43 10.33 12.24 2.59
CA PHE A 43 10.82 11.03 1.90
C PHE A 43 11.94 11.32 0.89
N ARG A 44 11.94 12.49 0.24
CA ARG A 44 13.03 12.89 -0.67
C ARG A 44 14.40 12.95 0.00
N ASP A 45 14.46 13.13 1.32
CA ASP A 45 15.70 13.19 2.09
C ASP A 45 16.34 11.80 2.28
N ILE A 46 15.67 10.72 1.83
CA ILE A 46 16.20 9.35 1.91
C ILE A 46 17.56 9.21 1.23
N VAL A 47 17.82 10.04 0.22
CA VAL A 47 19.10 10.03 -0.52
C VAL A 47 20.29 10.34 0.38
N ASP A 48 20.10 11.09 1.46
CA ASP A 48 21.16 11.47 2.42
C ASP A 48 21.58 10.27 3.30
N TYR A 49 20.77 9.22 3.34
CA TYR A 49 21.02 8.00 4.12
C TYR A 49 21.61 6.86 3.28
N LEU A 50 21.64 7.02 1.95
CA LEU A 50 22.17 6.02 1.04
C LEU A 50 23.65 6.26 0.75
N ARG A 51 24.44 5.19 0.70
CA ARG A 51 25.90 5.23 0.45
C ARG A 51 26.24 4.39 -0.78
N PRO A 52 27.36 4.69 -1.44
CA PRO A 52 27.88 3.82 -2.51
C PRO A 52 28.04 2.39 -2.00
N GLY A 53 27.41 1.44 -2.70
CA GLY A 53 27.39 0.02 -2.33
C GLY A 53 26.08 -0.44 -1.66
N ASP A 54 25.22 0.48 -1.24
CA ASP A 54 23.89 0.11 -0.76
C ASP A 54 23.01 -0.38 -1.91
N CYS A 55 22.10 -1.30 -1.61
CA CYS A 55 21.13 -1.83 -2.56
C CYS A 55 19.71 -1.48 -2.08
N LEU A 56 19.04 -0.58 -2.80
CA LEU A 56 17.66 -0.23 -2.54
C LEU A 56 16.72 -1.12 -3.35
N VAL A 57 16.00 -2.00 -2.66
CA VAL A 57 14.99 -2.85 -3.29
C VAL A 57 13.65 -2.12 -3.34
N VAL A 58 13.11 -1.98 -4.54
CA VAL A 58 11.82 -1.31 -4.77
C VAL A 58 10.85 -2.25 -5.47
N ASN A 59 9.54 -1.97 -5.32
CA ASN A 59 8.50 -2.64 -6.08
C ASN A 59 8.02 -1.67 -7.18
N ASP A 60 8.18 -2.08 -8.43
CA ASP A 60 7.74 -1.35 -9.62
C ASP A 60 6.48 -1.96 -10.26
N THR A 61 5.83 -2.89 -9.57
CA THR A 61 4.60 -3.52 -10.02
C THR A 61 3.50 -2.48 -10.25
N LYS A 62 2.94 -2.47 -11.45
CA LYS A 62 1.78 -1.63 -11.75
C LYS A 62 0.52 -2.27 -11.19
N VAL A 63 -0.08 -1.63 -10.20
CA VAL A 63 -1.37 -2.05 -9.66
C VAL A 63 -2.49 -1.67 -10.62
N ILE A 64 -3.34 -2.65 -10.97
CA ILE A 64 -4.57 -2.42 -11.74
C ILE A 64 -5.74 -2.14 -10.79
N PRO A 65 -6.76 -1.36 -11.18
CA PRO A 65 -7.99 -1.17 -10.41
C PRO A 65 -8.83 -2.44 -10.45
N ALA A 66 -8.45 -3.43 -9.63
CA ALA A 66 -9.03 -4.78 -9.65
C ALA A 66 -10.35 -4.90 -8.89
N ARG A 67 -10.73 -3.89 -8.09
CA ARG A 67 -11.95 -3.87 -7.29
C ARG A 67 -13.06 -3.14 -8.07
N LEU A 68 -14.06 -3.89 -8.49
CA LEU A 68 -15.21 -3.37 -9.22
C LEU A 68 -16.43 -3.32 -8.30
N ILE A 69 -17.11 -2.19 -8.28
CA ILE A 69 -18.36 -2.03 -7.51
C ILE A 69 -19.51 -1.93 -8.51
N GLY A 70 -20.50 -2.77 -8.31
CA GLY A 70 -21.68 -2.83 -9.14
C GLY A 70 -22.98 -2.91 -8.32
N THR A 71 -24.09 -3.01 -9.02
CA THR A 71 -25.41 -3.16 -8.40
C THR A 71 -26.13 -4.37 -8.99
N LYS A 72 -26.70 -5.20 -8.12
CA LYS A 72 -27.47 -6.38 -8.52
C LYS A 72 -28.76 -5.95 -9.20
N ALA A 73 -29.01 -6.44 -10.42
CA ALA A 73 -30.11 -5.97 -11.24
C ALA A 73 -31.51 -6.27 -10.67
N ASP A 74 -31.63 -7.39 -9.91
CA ASP A 74 -32.89 -7.86 -9.36
C ASP A 74 -33.25 -7.24 -8.01
N THR A 75 -32.26 -6.98 -7.15
CA THR A 75 -32.47 -6.53 -5.76
C THR A 75 -31.98 -5.11 -5.49
N GLY A 76 -31.16 -4.51 -6.38
CA GLY A 76 -30.51 -3.24 -6.16
C GLY A 76 -29.38 -3.26 -5.13
N ALA A 77 -29.02 -4.44 -4.61
CA ALA A 77 -27.95 -4.56 -3.62
C ALA A 77 -26.57 -4.25 -4.24
N THR A 78 -25.71 -3.58 -3.50
CA THR A 78 -24.32 -3.35 -3.89
C THR A 78 -23.55 -4.65 -3.91
N ILE A 79 -22.78 -4.86 -4.96
CA ILE A 79 -21.89 -6.01 -5.13
C ILE A 79 -20.48 -5.48 -5.31
N GLU A 80 -19.53 -6.13 -4.68
CA GLU A 80 -18.10 -5.93 -4.92
C GLU A 80 -17.55 -7.19 -5.61
N VAL A 81 -16.76 -6.98 -6.66
CA VAL A 81 -16.07 -8.03 -7.40
C VAL A 81 -14.59 -7.70 -7.44
N LEU A 82 -13.76 -8.61 -6.95
CA LEU A 82 -12.32 -8.47 -6.99
C LEU A 82 -11.74 -9.35 -8.12
N LEU A 83 -11.10 -8.72 -9.09
CA LEU A 83 -10.40 -9.42 -10.17
C LEU A 83 -9.13 -10.09 -9.61
N LEU A 84 -8.99 -11.41 -9.73
CA LEU A 84 -7.85 -12.16 -9.22
C LEU A 84 -6.86 -12.51 -10.33
N LYS A 85 -7.33 -13.21 -11.36
CA LYS A 85 -6.48 -13.74 -12.43
C LYS A 85 -7.23 -13.75 -13.75
N ILE A 86 -6.54 -13.35 -14.83
CA ILE A 86 -7.04 -13.54 -16.19
C ILE A 86 -6.94 -15.01 -16.59
N LEU A 87 -7.96 -15.55 -17.22
CA LEU A 87 -7.94 -16.90 -17.73
C LEU A 87 -7.37 -16.92 -19.16
N GLU A 88 -6.24 -17.59 -19.35
CA GLU A 88 -5.46 -17.57 -20.61
C GLU A 88 -6.20 -18.26 -21.77
N ASP A 89 -7.10 -19.19 -21.45
CA ASP A 89 -7.87 -19.97 -22.44
C ASP A 89 -9.14 -19.27 -22.92
N ARG A 90 -9.47 -18.10 -22.36
CA ARG A 90 -10.69 -17.34 -22.67
C ARG A 90 -10.41 -15.86 -22.70
N GLN A 91 -10.74 -15.26 -23.84
CA GLN A 91 -10.58 -13.81 -24.01
C GLN A 91 -11.46 -13.04 -23.01
N ASP A 92 -10.90 -12.02 -22.37
CA ASP A 92 -11.59 -11.11 -21.44
C ASP A 92 -12.31 -11.80 -20.26
N THR A 93 -11.85 -12.98 -19.89
CA THR A 93 -12.43 -13.74 -18.77
C THR A 93 -11.50 -13.74 -17.58
N TRP A 94 -12.07 -13.47 -16.39
CA TRP A 94 -11.33 -13.36 -15.15
C TRP A 94 -11.87 -14.33 -14.09
N GLU A 95 -10.95 -14.87 -13.31
CA GLU A 95 -11.29 -15.44 -12.01
C GLU A 95 -11.50 -14.29 -11.02
N VAL A 96 -12.60 -14.34 -10.26
CA VAL A 96 -13.01 -13.26 -9.36
C VAL A 96 -13.41 -13.78 -7.99
N LEU A 97 -13.37 -12.92 -6.99
CA LEU A 97 -13.85 -13.14 -5.63
C LEU A 97 -15.02 -12.19 -5.35
#